data_cae87763037aac5ffd9a0eed8fd44a31
#
_entry.id   cae87763037aac5ffd9a0eed8fd44a31
#
_cell.length_a   1.000
_cell.length_b   1.000
_cell.length_c   1.000
_cell.angle_alpha   90.00
_cell.angle_beta   90.00
_cell.angle_gamma   90.00
#
_symmetry.space_group_name_H-M   'P 1'
#
loop_
_entity.id
_entity.type
_entity.pdbx_description
1 polymer ?
#
loop_
_entity_poly.entity_id
_entity_poly.type
_entity_poly.pdbx_seq_one_letter_code
_entity_poly.pdbx_strand_id
1 'polypeptide(L)'
;MKKKFRCLVCGYVYEGENPPERYPQCKVPGNKFVEIKEDSETPQWACEHHLKDGVVEDAEIMQGLRDHFNGECSEVGMYLAMSRQAEREGYPEIADAFKRYAFEEAEHAAKFAELLGECVWDTKTNLEKRYQAEAGACEGKLMIAKRAKELGYDAIHDTVHEMAKDEARHGAGFFGLLKRYFK
;
A
#
# COMPACT_ATOMS: atom_id res chain seq x y z
N MET A 1 -12.42 36.59 -21.41
CA MET A 1 -12.98 36.59 -20.03
C MET A 1 -11.95 36.04 -19.08
N LYS A 2 -11.79 36.64 -17.90
CA LYS A 2 -10.90 36.09 -16.90
C LYS A 2 -11.50 34.80 -16.32
N LYS A 3 -10.72 33.77 -16.29
CA LYS A 3 -11.03 32.45 -15.73
C LYS A 3 -10.31 32.27 -14.39
N LYS A 4 -10.79 31.38 -13.56
CA LYS A 4 -10.13 30.99 -12.31
C LYS A 4 -9.44 29.65 -12.50
N PHE A 5 -8.19 29.55 -12.06
CA PHE A 5 -7.39 28.35 -12.12
C PHE A 5 -6.87 28.00 -10.72
N ARG A 6 -7.03 26.76 -10.28
CA ARG A 6 -6.53 26.30 -8.99
C ARG A 6 -5.23 25.51 -9.19
N CYS A 7 -4.22 25.85 -8.41
CA CYS A 7 -2.99 25.09 -8.33
C CYS A 7 -3.23 23.76 -7.60
N LEU A 8 -2.92 22.62 -8.24
CA LEU A 8 -3.06 21.29 -7.69
C LEU A 8 -2.05 20.96 -6.58
N VAL A 9 -1.02 21.80 -6.41
CA VAL A 9 0.05 21.58 -5.42
C VAL A 9 -0.19 22.34 -4.12
N CYS A 10 -0.59 23.61 -4.20
CA CYS A 10 -0.76 24.47 -3.01
C CYS A 10 -2.18 25.03 -2.83
N GLY A 11 -3.13 24.69 -3.71
CA GLY A 11 -4.51 25.13 -3.63
C GLY A 11 -4.76 26.61 -4.02
N TYR A 12 -3.70 27.36 -4.35
CA TYR A 12 -3.86 28.77 -4.71
C TYR A 12 -4.75 28.95 -5.96
N VAL A 13 -5.61 29.97 -5.93
CA VAL A 13 -6.48 30.34 -7.05
C VAL A 13 -5.91 31.54 -7.79
N TYR A 14 -5.62 31.35 -9.07
CA TYR A 14 -5.14 32.38 -9.98
C TYR A 14 -6.27 32.80 -10.92
N GLU A 15 -6.41 34.12 -11.17
CA GLU A 15 -7.36 34.67 -12.14
C GLU A 15 -6.62 35.21 -13.37
N GLY A 16 -6.94 34.67 -14.54
CA GLY A 16 -6.34 35.07 -15.81
C GLY A 16 -7.05 34.45 -17.00
N GLU A 17 -6.61 34.77 -18.21
CA GLU A 17 -7.15 34.15 -19.44
C GLU A 17 -6.61 32.71 -19.62
N ASN A 18 -5.37 32.49 -19.18
CA ASN A 18 -4.69 31.19 -19.19
C ASN A 18 -4.00 30.97 -17.83
N PRO A 19 -3.69 29.73 -17.44
CA PRO A 19 -2.88 29.48 -16.25
C PRO A 19 -1.49 30.14 -16.40
N PRO A 20 -0.85 30.57 -15.31
CA PRO A 20 0.48 31.18 -15.36
C PRO A 20 1.50 30.16 -15.85
N GLU A 21 2.50 30.58 -16.65
CA GLU A 21 3.57 29.67 -17.09
C GLU A 21 4.28 29.00 -15.91
N ARG A 22 4.51 29.79 -14.84
CA ARG A 22 5.08 29.33 -13.59
C ARG A 22 4.57 30.19 -12.43
N TYR A 23 4.10 29.54 -11.36
CA TYR A 23 3.60 30.27 -10.19
C TYR A 23 4.75 30.75 -9.27
N PRO A 24 4.79 32.03 -8.88
CA PRO A 24 5.93 32.60 -8.16
C PRO A 24 6.23 31.97 -6.80
N GLN A 25 5.23 31.51 -6.04
CA GLN A 25 5.42 30.95 -4.69
C GLN A 25 5.86 29.49 -4.69
N CYS A 26 5.05 28.58 -5.27
CA CYS A 26 5.38 27.15 -5.29
C CYS A 26 6.17 26.73 -6.52
N LYS A 27 6.46 27.66 -7.44
CA LYS A 27 7.30 27.51 -8.66
C LYS A 27 6.84 26.38 -9.61
N VAL A 28 5.65 25.85 -9.45
CA VAL A 28 5.11 24.81 -10.32
C VAL A 28 4.74 25.36 -11.70
N PRO A 29 4.87 24.56 -12.76
CA PRO A 29 4.50 24.94 -14.11
C PRO A 29 2.97 25.03 -14.27
N GLY A 30 2.51 25.76 -15.30
CA GLY A 30 1.09 26.01 -15.56
C GLY A 30 0.23 24.77 -15.76
N ASN A 31 0.81 23.65 -16.18
CA ASN A 31 0.11 22.37 -16.31
C ASN A 31 -0.33 21.75 -14.94
N LYS A 32 0.12 22.32 -13.84
CA LYS A 32 -0.36 21.98 -12.49
C LYS A 32 -1.52 22.85 -12.02
N PHE A 33 -2.13 23.62 -12.93
CA PHE A 33 -3.33 24.40 -12.68
C PHE A 33 -4.53 23.82 -13.42
N VAL A 34 -5.67 23.75 -12.75
CA VAL A 34 -6.95 23.34 -13.35
C VAL A 34 -7.94 24.53 -13.36
N GLU A 35 -8.71 24.67 -14.44
CA GLU A 35 -9.75 25.67 -14.54
C GLU A 35 -10.90 25.35 -13.57
N ILE A 36 -11.29 26.31 -12.73
CA ILE A 36 -12.48 26.21 -11.87
C ILE A 36 -13.70 26.57 -12.69
N LYS A 37 -14.56 25.59 -12.98
CA LYS A 37 -15.84 25.82 -13.62
C LYS A 37 -16.88 26.14 -12.54
N GLU A 38 -17.51 27.31 -12.63
CA GLU A 38 -18.46 27.79 -11.61
C GLU A 38 -19.77 26.98 -11.57
N ASP A 39 -20.07 26.17 -12.58
CA ASP A 39 -21.34 25.43 -12.72
C ASP A 39 -21.24 23.92 -12.46
N SER A 40 -20.18 23.41 -11.81
CA SER A 40 -20.13 22.00 -11.48
C SER A 40 -20.91 21.72 -10.18
N GLU A 41 -21.95 20.90 -10.25
CA GLU A 41 -22.70 20.40 -9.08
C GLU A 41 -21.82 19.58 -8.12
N THR A 42 -20.63 19.15 -8.56
CA THR A 42 -19.67 18.40 -7.75
C THR A 42 -18.58 19.31 -7.21
N PRO A 43 -18.24 19.22 -5.93
CA PRO A 43 -17.13 19.96 -5.32
C PRO A 43 -15.82 19.65 -6.07
N GLN A 44 -15.03 20.69 -6.37
CA GLN A 44 -13.68 20.53 -6.91
C GLN A 44 -12.67 20.57 -5.76
N TRP A 45 -11.92 19.49 -5.61
CA TRP A 45 -10.90 19.37 -4.56
C TRP A 45 -9.60 20.04 -5.00
N ALA A 46 -8.82 20.54 -4.03
CA ALA A 46 -7.54 21.19 -4.32
C ALA A 46 -6.50 20.21 -4.86
N CYS A 47 -6.60 18.98 -4.44
CA CYS A 47 -5.82 17.84 -4.96
C CYS A 47 -6.64 16.56 -4.81
N GLU A 48 -6.35 15.61 -5.65
CA GLU A 48 -6.87 14.24 -5.59
C GLU A 48 -5.66 13.31 -5.58
N HIS A 49 -5.76 12.21 -4.83
CA HIS A 49 -4.74 11.18 -4.78
C HIS A 49 -5.25 9.97 -5.54
N HIS A 50 -4.46 9.50 -6.50
CA HIS A 50 -4.80 8.34 -7.32
C HIS A 50 -3.69 7.29 -7.22
N LEU A 51 -4.06 6.05 -7.45
CA LEU A 51 -3.06 5.01 -7.63
C LEU A 51 -2.11 5.39 -8.77
N LYS A 52 -0.81 5.17 -8.58
CA LYS A 52 0.28 5.48 -9.53
C LYS A 52 0.68 6.96 -9.62
N ASP A 53 0.26 7.80 -8.70
CA ASP A 53 0.70 9.20 -8.66
C ASP A 53 2.23 9.35 -8.50
N GLY A 54 2.93 8.31 -8.04
CA GLY A 54 4.38 8.25 -7.93
C GLY A 54 5.11 7.72 -9.17
N VAL A 55 4.41 7.34 -10.23
CA VAL A 55 5.04 6.81 -11.45
C VAL A 55 5.66 7.95 -12.26
N VAL A 56 6.99 7.94 -12.38
CA VAL A 56 7.78 8.94 -13.08
C VAL A 56 8.79 8.27 -14.02
N GLU A 57 9.40 9.06 -14.94
CA GLU A 57 10.40 8.54 -15.89
C GLU A 57 11.78 8.32 -15.23
N ASP A 58 12.02 8.88 -14.05
CA ASP A 58 13.28 8.78 -13.34
C ASP A 58 13.45 7.39 -12.72
N ALA A 59 14.41 6.63 -13.24
CA ALA A 59 14.65 5.25 -12.82
C ALA A 59 15.17 5.12 -11.38
N GLU A 60 15.90 6.11 -10.88
CA GLU A 60 16.45 6.12 -9.52
C GLU A 60 15.32 6.34 -8.51
N ILE A 61 14.41 7.27 -8.78
CA ILE A 61 13.21 7.48 -7.96
C ILE A 61 12.35 6.21 -7.95
N MET A 62 12.07 5.63 -9.12
CA MET A 62 11.24 4.42 -9.21
C MET A 62 11.86 3.23 -8.47
N GLN A 63 13.18 3.06 -8.56
CA GLN A 63 13.87 2.01 -7.82
C GLN A 63 13.82 2.28 -6.31
N GLY A 64 14.09 3.51 -5.88
CA GLY A 64 14.00 3.92 -4.48
C GLY A 64 12.62 3.64 -3.87
N LEU A 65 11.52 3.95 -4.59
CA LEU A 65 10.16 3.65 -4.13
C LEU A 65 9.94 2.14 -3.92
N ARG A 66 10.45 1.29 -4.83
CA ARG A 66 10.34 -0.18 -4.69
C ARG A 66 11.19 -0.73 -3.54
N ASP A 67 12.40 -0.21 -3.39
CA ASP A 67 13.32 -0.63 -2.32
C ASP A 67 12.73 -0.28 -0.94
N HIS A 68 12.20 0.94 -0.79
CA HIS A 68 11.51 1.34 0.44
C HIS A 68 10.24 0.52 0.67
N PHE A 69 9.39 0.30 -0.33
CA PHE A 69 8.23 -0.58 -0.19
C PHE A 69 8.60 -1.96 0.37
N ASN A 70 9.66 -2.58 -0.16
CA ASN A 70 10.13 -3.88 0.32
C ASN A 70 10.73 -3.81 1.73
N GLY A 71 11.45 -2.73 2.03
CA GLY A 71 12.01 -2.44 3.36
C GLY A 71 10.91 -2.37 4.41
N GLU A 72 9.93 -1.49 4.21
CA GLU A 72 8.81 -1.29 5.12
C GLU A 72 8.00 -2.58 5.34
N CYS A 73 7.71 -3.33 4.28
CA CYS A 73 7.04 -4.63 4.42
C CYS A 73 7.83 -5.62 5.29
N SER A 74 9.16 -5.61 5.19
CA SER A 74 10.03 -6.47 6.00
C SER A 74 10.07 -6.02 7.46
N GLU A 75 10.13 -4.71 7.70
CA GLU A 75 10.17 -4.10 9.04
C GLU A 75 8.92 -4.39 9.84
N VAL A 76 7.74 -4.44 9.23
CA VAL A 76 6.49 -4.87 9.90
C VAL A 76 6.68 -6.23 10.59
N GLY A 77 7.18 -7.23 9.86
CA GLY A 77 7.40 -8.57 10.41
C GLY A 77 8.50 -8.61 11.46
N MET A 78 9.62 -7.91 11.21
CA MET A 78 10.74 -7.83 12.14
C MET A 78 10.34 -7.17 13.45
N TYR A 79 9.68 -6.02 13.43
CA TYR A 79 9.28 -5.29 14.64
C TYR A 79 8.24 -6.07 15.46
N LEU A 80 7.28 -6.74 14.82
CA LEU A 80 6.36 -7.63 15.53
C LEU A 80 7.10 -8.80 16.22
N ALA A 81 8.13 -9.37 15.58
CA ALA A 81 8.94 -10.42 16.17
C ALA A 81 9.81 -9.88 17.34
N MET A 82 10.41 -8.69 17.19
CA MET A 82 11.16 -7.99 18.22
C MET A 82 10.28 -7.62 19.42
N SER A 83 9.04 -7.19 19.17
CA SER A 83 8.05 -6.95 20.24
C SER A 83 7.83 -8.20 21.10
N ARG A 84 7.57 -9.35 20.45
CA ARG A 84 7.39 -10.63 21.16
C ARG A 84 8.64 -11.04 21.94
N GLN A 85 9.83 -10.75 21.42
CA GLN A 85 11.09 -11.02 22.12
C GLN A 85 11.25 -10.13 23.35
N ALA A 86 10.97 -8.83 23.23
CA ALA A 86 11.01 -7.90 24.35
C ALA A 86 10.01 -8.29 25.47
N GLU A 87 8.81 -8.76 25.10
CA GLU A 87 7.86 -9.31 26.09
C GLU A 87 8.43 -10.51 26.86
N ARG A 88 9.03 -11.47 26.14
CA ARG A 88 9.66 -12.64 26.77
C ARG A 88 10.83 -12.29 27.71
N GLU A 89 11.53 -11.19 27.41
CA GLU A 89 12.64 -10.68 28.22
C GLU A 89 12.19 -9.76 29.36
N GLY A 90 10.89 -9.43 29.44
CA GLY A 90 10.34 -8.61 30.52
C GLY A 90 10.44 -7.09 30.27
N TYR A 91 10.51 -6.65 29.02
CA TYR A 91 10.57 -5.24 28.63
C TYR A 91 9.26 -4.76 27.94
N PRO A 92 8.14 -4.64 28.67
CA PRO A 92 6.84 -4.36 28.07
C PRO A 92 6.78 -3.01 27.33
N GLU A 93 7.45 -1.96 27.82
CA GLU A 93 7.48 -0.65 27.15
C GLU A 93 8.22 -0.73 25.80
N ILE A 94 9.28 -1.52 25.70
CA ILE A 94 10.02 -1.74 24.45
C ILE A 94 9.16 -2.57 23.51
N ALA A 95 8.47 -3.59 24.01
CA ALA A 95 7.56 -4.41 23.23
C ALA A 95 6.43 -3.57 22.60
N ASP A 96 5.81 -2.68 23.38
CA ASP A 96 4.78 -1.76 22.90
C ASP A 96 5.30 -0.77 21.86
N ALA A 97 6.53 -0.27 22.03
CA ALA A 97 7.16 0.61 21.05
C ALA A 97 7.36 -0.10 19.71
N PHE A 98 7.96 -1.30 19.69
CA PHE A 98 8.12 -2.09 18.47
C PHE A 98 6.78 -2.41 17.80
N LYS A 99 5.77 -2.79 18.57
CA LYS A 99 4.45 -3.09 18.03
C LYS A 99 3.80 -1.87 17.36
N ARG A 100 3.90 -0.70 18.00
CA ARG A 100 3.37 0.55 17.43
C ARG A 100 4.10 0.91 16.14
N TYR A 101 5.43 0.88 16.14
CA TYR A 101 6.21 1.19 14.94
C TYR A 101 5.93 0.20 13.80
N ALA A 102 5.73 -1.09 14.08
CA ALA A 102 5.34 -2.05 13.05
C ALA A 102 4.06 -1.63 12.31
N PHE A 103 3.08 -1.02 12.98
CA PHE A 103 1.88 -0.49 12.32
C PHE A 103 2.13 0.81 11.56
N GLU A 104 3.07 1.65 12.03
CA GLU A 104 3.49 2.84 11.29
C GLU A 104 4.20 2.44 9.98
N GLU A 105 5.09 1.43 10.00
CA GLU A 105 5.73 0.90 8.78
C GLU A 105 4.72 0.24 7.82
N ALA A 106 3.66 -0.39 8.35
CA ALA A 106 2.59 -0.91 7.50
C ALA A 106 1.87 0.21 6.73
N GLU A 107 1.65 1.38 7.36
CA GLU A 107 1.08 2.56 6.70
C GLU A 107 2.06 3.18 5.68
N HIS A 108 3.37 3.18 5.95
CA HIS A 108 4.39 3.61 4.99
C HIS A 108 4.40 2.68 3.76
N ALA A 109 4.43 1.36 3.98
CA ALA A 109 4.34 0.37 2.91
C ALA A 109 3.09 0.55 2.05
N ALA A 110 1.93 0.81 2.67
CA ALA A 110 0.68 1.06 1.95
C ALA A 110 0.78 2.29 1.04
N LYS A 111 1.37 3.39 1.52
CA LYS A 111 1.58 4.61 0.72
C LYS A 111 2.53 4.38 -0.46
N PHE A 112 3.63 3.65 -0.27
CA PHE A 112 4.51 3.26 -1.37
C PHE A 112 3.80 2.36 -2.38
N ALA A 113 2.97 1.41 -1.92
CA ALA A 113 2.16 0.57 -2.80
C ALA A 113 1.18 1.38 -3.66
N GLU A 114 0.53 2.40 -3.09
CA GLU A 114 -0.36 3.32 -3.80
C GLU A 114 0.39 4.17 -4.82
N LEU A 115 1.54 4.75 -4.46
CA LEU A 115 2.38 5.55 -5.35
C LEU A 115 2.85 4.73 -6.56
N LEU A 116 3.29 3.50 -6.34
CA LEU A 116 3.75 2.59 -7.39
C LEU A 116 2.60 2.02 -8.23
N GLY A 117 1.48 1.65 -7.60
CA GLY A 117 0.35 0.98 -8.24
C GLY A 117 0.72 -0.33 -8.93
N GLU A 118 1.76 -1.01 -8.46
CA GLU A 118 2.24 -2.28 -9.02
C GLU A 118 1.56 -3.50 -8.40
N CYS A 119 1.05 -3.36 -7.16
CA CYS A 119 0.38 -4.42 -6.40
C CYS A 119 -1.02 -4.04 -5.89
N VAL A 120 -1.54 -2.88 -6.30
CA VAL A 120 -2.88 -2.40 -5.95
C VAL A 120 -3.62 -2.02 -7.23
N TRP A 121 -4.85 -2.52 -7.37
CA TRP A 121 -5.75 -2.28 -8.51
C TRP A 121 -7.14 -1.90 -7.99
N ASP A 122 -8.16 -1.91 -8.85
CA ASP A 122 -9.55 -1.83 -8.41
C ASP A 122 -9.92 -3.01 -7.51
N THR A 123 -10.96 -2.84 -6.69
CA THR A 123 -11.35 -3.82 -5.65
C THR A 123 -11.63 -5.21 -6.22
N LYS A 124 -12.28 -5.31 -7.38
CA LYS A 124 -12.56 -6.60 -8.02
C LYS A 124 -11.28 -7.31 -8.41
N THR A 125 -10.39 -6.60 -9.10
CA THR A 125 -9.09 -7.13 -9.54
C THR A 125 -8.21 -7.51 -8.34
N ASN A 126 -8.21 -6.72 -7.26
CA ASN A 126 -7.52 -7.06 -6.02
C ASN A 126 -8.01 -8.40 -5.45
N LEU A 127 -9.33 -8.59 -5.35
CA LEU A 127 -9.91 -9.86 -4.86
C LEU A 127 -9.55 -11.04 -5.78
N GLU A 128 -9.63 -10.87 -7.11
CA GLU A 128 -9.28 -11.90 -8.08
C GLU A 128 -7.82 -12.35 -7.97
N LYS A 129 -6.90 -11.39 -7.85
CA LYS A 129 -5.47 -11.69 -7.71
C LYS A 129 -5.15 -12.27 -6.34
N ARG A 130 -5.79 -11.76 -5.29
CA ARG A 130 -5.46 -12.21 -3.93
C ARG A 130 -5.93 -13.64 -3.65
N TYR A 131 -7.18 -14.03 -3.99
CA TYR A 131 -7.59 -15.41 -3.72
C TYR A 131 -6.72 -16.45 -4.45
N GLN A 132 -6.23 -16.14 -5.66
CA GLN A 132 -5.30 -17.00 -6.40
C GLN A 132 -3.93 -17.07 -5.73
N ALA A 133 -3.41 -15.93 -5.29
CA ALA A 133 -2.12 -15.87 -4.61
C ALA A 133 -2.15 -16.62 -3.25
N GLU A 134 -3.25 -16.51 -2.51
CA GLU A 134 -3.44 -17.26 -1.25
C GLU A 134 -3.47 -18.77 -1.50
N ALA A 135 -4.09 -19.23 -2.60
CA ALA A 135 -4.06 -20.65 -2.97
C ALA A 135 -2.63 -21.14 -3.21
N GLY A 136 -1.82 -20.39 -3.96
CA GLY A 136 -0.42 -20.70 -4.18
C GLY A 136 0.43 -20.64 -2.91
N ALA A 137 0.18 -19.65 -2.03
CA ALA A 137 0.86 -19.53 -0.75
C ALA A 137 0.52 -20.70 0.20
N CYS A 138 -0.74 -21.15 0.21
CA CYS A 138 -1.17 -22.33 0.96
C CYS A 138 -0.41 -23.58 0.48
N GLU A 139 -0.38 -23.84 -0.83
CA GLU A 139 0.32 -25.00 -1.41
C GLU A 139 1.82 -24.95 -1.07
N GLY A 140 2.48 -23.81 -1.27
CA GLY A 140 3.90 -23.64 -0.97
C GLY A 140 4.22 -23.90 0.50
N LYS A 141 3.40 -23.36 1.44
CA LYS A 141 3.57 -23.62 2.87
C LYS A 141 3.34 -25.07 3.25
N LEU A 142 2.33 -25.75 2.65
CA LEU A 142 2.10 -27.18 2.87
C LEU A 142 3.30 -28.03 2.42
N MET A 143 3.94 -27.69 1.30
CA MET A 143 5.17 -28.38 0.84
C MET A 143 6.30 -28.25 1.85
N ILE A 144 6.53 -27.04 2.38
CA ILE A 144 7.55 -26.80 3.43
C ILE A 144 7.20 -27.58 4.71
N ALA A 145 5.96 -27.53 5.16
CA ALA A 145 5.51 -28.23 6.35
C ALA A 145 5.70 -29.75 6.21
N LYS A 146 5.31 -30.33 5.08
CA LYS A 146 5.53 -31.75 4.77
C LYS A 146 7.00 -32.12 4.83
N ARG A 147 7.86 -31.33 4.16
CA ARG A 147 9.31 -31.59 4.17
C ARG A 147 9.92 -31.48 5.57
N ALA A 148 9.48 -30.50 6.36
CA ALA A 148 9.91 -30.35 7.75
C ALA A 148 9.53 -31.57 8.60
N LYS A 149 8.33 -32.13 8.41
CA LYS A 149 7.88 -33.35 9.11
C LYS A 149 8.72 -34.55 8.75
N GLU A 150 9.01 -34.75 7.45
CA GLU A 150 9.89 -35.85 6.98
C GLU A 150 11.29 -35.79 7.61
N LEU A 151 11.78 -34.59 7.92
CA LEU A 151 13.11 -34.37 8.50
C LEU A 151 13.10 -34.26 10.05
N GLY A 152 11.95 -34.37 10.69
CA GLY A 152 11.81 -34.29 12.15
C GLY A 152 11.87 -32.86 12.72
N TYR A 153 11.63 -31.84 11.91
CA TYR A 153 11.59 -30.42 12.32
C TYR A 153 10.19 -30.01 12.75
N ASP A 154 9.70 -30.54 13.87
CA ASP A 154 8.32 -30.38 14.33
C ASP A 154 7.93 -28.91 14.52
N ALA A 155 8.80 -28.06 15.09
CA ALA A 155 8.53 -26.64 15.29
C ALA A 155 8.27 -25.91 13.96
N ILE A 156 9.02 -26.24 12.90
CA ILE A 156 8.81 -25.68 11.57
C ILE A 156 7.51 -26.22 10.98
N HIS A 157 7.32 -27.55 11.05
CA HIS A 157 6.09 -28.18 10.57
C HIS A 157 4.86 -27.54 11.16
N ASP A 158 4.75 -27.48 12.49
CA ASP A 158 3.55 -27.01 13.18
C ASP A 158 3.26 -25.54 12.86
N THR A 159 4.29 -24.69 12.89
CA THR A 159 4.15 -23.26 12.60
C THR A 159 3.71 -23.02 11.14
N VAL A 160 4.39 -23.63 10.17
CA VAL A 160 4.12 -23.39 8.74
C VAL A 160 2.81 -24.05 8.30
N HIS A 161 2.45 -25.21 8.90
CA HIS A 161 1.17 -25.87 8.63
C HIS A 161 -0.02 -25.04 9.09
N GLU A 162 0.05 -24.40 10.27
CA GLU A 162 -1.02 -23.48 10.73
C GLU A 162 -1.12 -22.24 9.80
N MET A 163 0.02 -21.66 9.38
CA MET A 163 0.01 -20.58 8.40
C MET A 163 -0.65 -21.02 7.08
N ALA A 164 -0.41 -22.24 6.60
CA ALA A 164 -1.07 -22.75 5.39
C ALA A 164 -2.60 -22.82 5.52
N LYS A 165 -3.12 -23.15 6.70
CA LYS A 165 -4.57 -23.09 6.97
C LYS A 165 -5.12 -21.67 6.96
N ASP A 166 -4.34 -20.71 7.44
CA ASP A 166 -4.71 -19.30 7.38
C ASP A 166 -4.81 -18.83 5.93
N GLU A 167 -3.83 -19.19 5.06
CA GLU A 167 -3.90 -18.83 3.64
C GLU A 167 -5.14 -19.43 2.94
N ALA A 168 -5.48 -20.68 3.28
CA ALA A 168 -6.71 -21.30 2.75
C ALA A 168 -7.98 -20.54 3.19
N ARG A 169 -8.02 -20.07 4.44
CA ARG A 169 -9.10 -19.26 4.99
C ARG A 169 -9.18 -17.87 4.33
N HIS A 170 -8.00 -17.22 4.11
CA HIS A 170 -7.91 -15.93 3.42
C HIS A 170 -8.40 -16.06 1.98
N GLY A 171 -7.93 -17.07 1.24
CA GLY A 171 -8.36 -17.32 -0.13
C GLY A 171 -9.86 -17.57 -0.25
N ALA A 172 -10.42 -18.40 0.65
CA ALA A 172 -11.87 -18.66 0.70
C ALA A 172 -12.66 -17.37 1.01
N GLY A 173 -12.14 -16.53 1.91
CA GLY A 173 -12.73 -15.24 2.27
C GLY A 173 -12.79 -14.30 1.07
N PHE A 174 -11.65 -14.07 0.39
CA PHE A 174 -11.59 -13.21 -0.80
C PHE A 174 -12.48 -13.71 -1.93
N PHE A 175 -12.51 -15.01 -2.18
CA PHE A 175 -13.40 -15.61 -3.19
C PHE A 175 -14.86 -15.45 -2.84
N GLY A 176 -15.23 -15.60 -1.57
CA GLY A 176 -16.58 -15.36 -1.08
C GLY A 176 -17.04 -13.92 -1.29
N LEU A 177 -16.17 -12.95 -1.00
CA LEU A 177 -16.43 -11.52 -1.23
C LEU A 177 -16.55 -11.21 -2.72
N LEU A 178 -15.66 -11.75 -3.55
CA LEU A 178 -15.73 -11.58 -5.00
C LEU A 178 -17.08 -12.04 -5.55
N LYS A 179 -17.55 -13.24 -5.17
CA LYS A 179 -18.86 -13.75 -5.59
C LYS A 179 -20.04 -12.94 -5.08
N ARG A 180 -19.92 -12.35 -3.88
CA ARG A 180 -20.99 -11.59 -3.26
C ARG A 180 -21.21 -10.23 -3.92
N TYR A 181 -20.12 -9.53 -4.24
CA TYR A 181 -20.18 -8.14 -4.69
C TYR A 181 -19.99 -7.94 -6.20
N PHE A 182 -19.34 -8.87 -6.88
CA PHE A 182 -18.98 -8.76 -8.30
C PHE A 182 -19.54 -9.96 -9.11
N LYS A 183 -20.85 -9.95 -9.27
CA LYS A 183 -21.59 -10.95 -10.07
C LYS A 183 -21.40 -10.73 -11.56
#